data_5d006befb6f72aa7a9b81280bcb11712
#
_entry.id   5d006befb6f72aa7a9b81280bcb11712
#
_cell.length_a   1.000
_cell.length_b   1.000
_cell.length_c   1.000
_cell.angle_alpha   90.00
_cell.angle_beta   90.00
_cell.angle_gamma   90.00
#
_symmetry.space_group_name_H-M   'P 1'
#
loop_
_entity.id
_entity.type
_entity.pdbx_description
1 polymer ?
#
loop_
_entity_poly.entity_id
_entity_poly.type
_entity_poly.pdbx_seq_one_letter_code
_entity_poly.pdbx_strand_id
1 'polypeptide(L)'
;MPLGELNANPIDEKHSKYRLWRSLALCPLHVTLSFEQAYKLSLWLKHEPSLFPSETNLKVHTWWRSYSRKYRGIHNRRKQQLTHRKHFYRETAAKLVAENKLIVLEDINLTDFAETKGKNTKLSNKARAQRFMASLGEFRDAIKNAAGREGVPVIDVNPAYTSRTCSDCGHLNKELRSEKEWTCPACGVVHDRDENAANNLQKMGQKYLLDVQKAASVVLQ
;
A
#
# COMPACT_ATOMS: atom_id res chain seq x y z
N MET A 1 -11.94 31.11 32.47
CA MET A 1 -13.35 31.31 32.05
C MET A 1 -14.16 30.11 32.50
N PRO A 2 -15.29 30.28 33.18
CA PRO A 2 -16.16 29.17 33.53
C PRO A 2 -16.81 28.65 32.27
N LEU A 3 -16.89 27.31 32.20
CA LEU A 3 -17.45 26.53 31.08
C LEU A 3 -18.88 26.94 30.66
N GLY A 4 -19.60 27.68 31.47
CA GLY A 4 -20.97 28.13 31.23
C GLY A 4 -21.13 29.19 30.10
N GLU A 5 -20.12 30.00 29.85
CA GLU A 5 -20.20 31.01 28.77
C GLU A 5 -19.91 30.46 27.37
N LEU A 6 -19.34 29.26 27.31
CA LEU A 6 -19.01 28.61 26.06
C LEU A 6 -20.18 27.78 25.50
N ASN A 7 -21.21 27.52 26.34
CA ASN A 7 -22.42 26.80 25.92
C ASN A 7 -23.43 27.68 25.15
N ALA A 8 -23.16 28.94 25.01
CA ALA A 8 -24.06 29.88 24.30
C ALA A 8 -23.94 29.77 22.77
N ASN A 9 -22.97 29.05 22.24
CA ASN A 9 -22.82 28.80 20.79
C ASN A 9 -23.37 27.45 20.42
N PRO A 10 -24.34 27.32 19.49
CA PRO A 10 -25.02 26.08 19.15
C PRO A 10 -24.15 25.19 18.25
N ILE A 11 -22.97 24.84 18.70
CA ILE A 11 -22.18 23.81 18.04
C ILE A 11 -22.66 22.47 18.60
N ASP A 12 -23.34 21.71 17.76
CA ASP A 12 -23.79 20.36 18.07
C ASP A 12 -22.67 19.56 18.75
N GLU A 13 -22.91 19.04 19.96
CA GLU A 13 -21.95 18.24 20.74
C GLU A 13 -21.45 17.00 19.98
N LYS A 14 -22.20 16.53 19.02
CA LYS A 14 -21.84 15.41 18.12
C LYS A 14 -20.87 15.83 17.02
N HIS A 15 -20.70 17.13 16.78
CA HIS A 15 -19.83 17.60 15.71
C HIS A 15 -18.35 17.35 16.05
N SER A 16 -17.57 16.86 15.10
CA SER A 16 -16.13 16.56 15.29
C SER A 16 -15.32 17.77 15.72
N LYS A 17 -15.75 18.98 15.32
CA LYS A 17 -15.17 20.28 15.71
C LYS A 17 -15.36 20.56 17.20
N TYR A 18 -16.53 20.28 17.76
CA TYR A 18 -16.82 20.49 19.19
C TYR A 18 -15.95 19.59 20.07
N ARG A 19 -15.79 18.34 19.72
CA ARG A 19 -14.93 17.40 20.49
C ARG A 19 -13.45 17.83 20.47
N LEU A 20 -12.97 18.28 19.32
CA LEU A 20 -11.61 18.80 19.18
C LEU A 20 -11.44 20.07 20.02
N TRP A 21 -12.39 20.97 19.96
CA TRP A 21 -12.40 22.20 20.74
C TRP A 21 -12.47 21.95 22.25
N ARG A 22 -13.34 21.04 22.71
CA ARG A 22 -13.46 20.64 24.12
C ARG A 22 -12.16 20.03 24.63
N SER A 23 -11.50 19.21 23.85
CA SER A 23 -10.21 18.62 24.23
C SER A 23 -9.09 19.66 24.35
N LEU A 24 -9.13 20.72 23.54
CA LEU A 24 -8.18 21.83 23.60
C LEU A 24 -8.46 22.80 24.77
N ALA A 25 -9.74 23.04 25.07
CA ALA A 25 -10.15 23.90 26.15
C ALA A 25 -9.93 23.28 27.55
N LEU A 26 -10.07 21.95 27.64
CA LEU A 26 -9.92 21.18 28.89
C LEU A 26 -8.47 20.75 29.16
N CYS A 27 -7.61 20.80 28.16
CA CYS A 27 -6.22 20.40 28.31
C CYS A 27 -5.28 21.57 27.99
N PRO A 28 -4.60 22.11 28.99
CA PRO A 28 -3.57 23.10 28.75
C PRO A 28 -2.46 22.45 27.94
N LEU A 29 -2.13 23.04 26.82
CA LEU A 29 -0.92 22.97 25.95
C LEU A 29 -0.02 21.70 25.91
N HIS A 30 -0.30 20.67 26.70
CA HIS A 30 0.49 19.45 26.80
C HIS A 30 -0.12 18.25 26.08
N VAL A 31 -1.28 18.42 25.45
CA VAL A 31 -1.90 17.34 24.69
C VAL A 31 -1.16 17.17 23.38
N THR A 32 -0.58 15.99 23.22
CA THR A 32 -0.09 15.52 21.92
C THR A 32 -1.29 15.27 21.01
N LEU A 33 -1.65 16.28 20.24
CA LEU A 33 -2.63 16.11 19.17
C LEU A 33 -2.09 15.11 18.13
N SER A 34 -2.94 14.22 17.67
CA SER A 34 -2.61 13.42 16.50
C SER A 34 -2.39 14.36 15.30
N PHE A 35 -1.63 13.87 14.32
CA PHE A 35 -1.38 14.59 13.06
C PHE A 35 -2.69 15.10 12.41
N GLU A 36 -3.71 14.25 12.38
CA GLU A 36 -5.00 14.59 11.77
C GLU A 36 -5.75 15.67 12.55
N GLN A 37 -5.71 15.61 13.89
CA GLN A 37 -6.32 16.61 14.76
C GLN A 37 -5.63 17.98 14.60
N ALA A 38 -4.30 18.00 14.56
CA ALA A 38 -3.53 19.22 14.36
C ALA A 38 -3.81 19.86 12.99
N TYR A 39 -3.95 19.05 11.93
CA TYR A 39 -4.31 19.53 10.60
C TYR A 39 -5.72 20.12 10.55
N LYS A 40 -6.71 19.41 11.08
CA LYS A 40 -8.10 19.91 11.17
C LYS A 40 -8.18 21.22 11.94
N LEU A 41 -7.44 21.33 13.05
CA LEU A 41 -7.36 22.56 13.83
C LEU A 41 -6.74 23.71 13.03
N SER A 42 -5.67 23.45 12.28
CA SER A 42 -5.02 24.48 11.47
C SER A 42 -5.92 25.04 10.37
N LEU A 43 -6.67 24.15 9.69
CA LEU A 43 -7.64 24.57 8.69
C LEU A 43 -8.76 25.38 9.32
N TRP A 44 -9.20 24.97 10.49
CA TRP A 44 -10.27 25.65 11.20
C TRP A 44 -9.89 27.06 11.65
N LEU A 45 -8.74 27.22 12.29
CA LEU A 45 -8.19 28.53 12.68
C LEU A 45 -7.98 29.47 11.48
N LYS A 46 -7.71 28.92 10.31
CA LYS A 46 -7.56 29.70 9.08
C LYS A 46 -8.89 30.25 8.56
N HIS A 47 -9.97 29.49 8.71
CA HIS A 47 -11.27 29.84 8.15
C HIS A 47 -12.20 30.58 9.13
N GLU A 48 -12.06 30.33 10.42
CA GLU A 48 -12.93 30.89 11.47
C GLU A 48 -12.10 31.35 12.68
N PRO A 49 -11.29 32.43 12.53
CA PRO A 49 -10.42 32.88 13.61
C PRO A 49 -11.16 33.46 14.83
N SER A 50 -12.44 33.83 14.66
CA SER A 50 -13.27 34.43 15.71
C SER A 50 -13.91 33.44 16.69
N LEU A 51 -13.76 32.14 16.46
CA LEU A 51 -14.38 31.09 17.27
C LEU A 51 -13.80 30.93 18.69
N PHE A 52 -12.64 31.51 18.93
CA PHE A 52 -11.96 31.43 20.23
C PHE A 52 -11.82 32.82 20.87
N PRO A 53 -11.91 32.91 22.19
CA PRO A 53 -11.48 34.13 22.90
C PRO A 53 -10.05 34.49 22.49
N SER A 54 -9.77 35.80 22.41
CA SER A 54 -8.49 36.35 21.92
C SER A 54 -7.26 35.76 22.58
N GLU A 55 -7.33 35.50 23.89
CA GLU A 55 -6.24 34.86 24.65
C GLU A 55 -6.01 33.41 24.25
N THR A 56 -7.10 32.65 24.04
CA THR A 56 -7.04 31.24 23.58
C THR A 56 -6.52 31.17 22.15
N ASN A 57 -6.95 32.08 21.27
CA ASN A 57 -6.42 32.19 19.93
C ASN A 57 -4.92 32.43 19.92
N LEU A 58 -4.41 33.33 20.75
CA LEU A 58 -2.97 33.61 20.82
C LEU A 58 -2.19 32.35 21.26
N LYS A 59 -2.68 31.62 22.28
CA LYS A 59 -2.06 30.38 22.77
C LYS A 59 -2.06 29.29 21.68
N VAL A 60 -3.16 29.11 20.99
CA VAL A 60 -3.28 28.14 19.89
C VAL A 60 -2.42 28.53 18.70
N HIS A 61 -2.34 29.80 18.33
CA HIS A 61 -1.45 30.28 17.27
C HIS A 61 0.04 30.07 17.62
N THR A 62 0.44 30.34 18.85
CA THR A 62 1.82 30.14 19.31
C THR A 62 2.19 28.65 19.28
N TRP A 63 1.29 27.82 19.78
CA TRP A 63 1.43 26.38 19.71
C TRP A 63 1.50 25.89 18.25
N TRP A 64 0.61 26.38 17.39
CA TRP A 64 0.58 26.02 15.97
C TRP A 64 1.88 26.39 15.24
N ARG A 65 2.44 27.57 15.50
CA ARG A 65 3.72 27.97 14.90
C ARG A 65 4.85 26.98 15.25
N SER A 66 4.90 26.49 16.48
CA SER A 66 5.90 25.53 16.92
C SER A 66 5.67 24.14 16.30
N TYR A 67 4.43 23.73 16.18
CA TYR A 67 4.02 22.44 15.63
C TYR A 67 4.00 22.37 14.10
N SER A 68 3.60 23.45 13.44
CA SER A 68 3.45 23.48 11.97
C SER A 68 4.73 23.16 11.22
N ARG A 69 5.88 23.49 11.80
CA ARG A 69 7.19 23.16 11.21
C ARG A 69 7.45 21.64 11.22
N LYS A 70 7.20 20.99 12.36
CA LYS A 70 7.32 19.51 12.48
C LYS A 70 6.30 18.83 11.57
N TYR A 71 5.08 19.32 11.56
CA TYR A 71 3.99 18.81 10.74
C TYR A 71 4.32 18.85 9.25
N ARG A 72 4.73 20.03 8.73
CA ARG A 72 5.18 20.17 7.33
C ARG A 72 6.34 19.25 6.99
N GLY A 73 7.30 19.11 7.92
CA GLY A 73 8.43 18.21 7.74
C GLY A 73 8.01 16.74 7.59
N ILE A 74 7.05 16.27 8.39
CA ILE A 74 6.52 14.90 8.30
C ILE A 74 5.74 14.70 7.00
N HIS A 75 4.87 15.66 6.65
CA HIS A 75 4.08 15.61 5.42
C HIS A 75 4.97 15.62 4.18
N ASN A 76 5.96 16.48 4.13
CA ASN A 76 6.89 16.57 3.00
C ASN A 76 7.72 15.29 2.86
N ARG A 77 8.22 14.73 3.96
CA ARG A 77 8.93 13.43 3.94
C ARG A 77 8.06 12.32 3.38
N ARG A 78 6.79 12.23 3.84
CA ARG A 78 5.85 11.24 3.30
C ARG A 78 5.61 11.44 1.81
N LYS A 79 5.40 12.68 1.37
CA LYS A 79 5.23 13.01 -0.05
C LYS A 79 6.46 12.62 -0.87
N GLN A 80 7.66 12.92 -0.37
CA GLN A 80 8.91 12.53 -1.01
C GLN A 80 9.04 11.00 -1.12
N GLN A 81 8.78 10.26 -0.04
CA GLN A 81 8.82 8.79 -0.06
C GLN A 81 7.86 8.20 -1.10
N LEU A 82 6.63 8.72 -1.20
CA LEU A 82 5.67 8.29 -2.22
C LEU A 82 6.14 8.61 -3.63
N THR A 83 6.75 9.78 -3.85
CA THR A 83 7.31 10.17 -5.15
C THR A 83 8.50 9.27 -5.52
N HIS A 84 9.42 9.02 -4.58
CA HIS A 84 10.55 8.10 -4.78
C HIS A 84 10.07 6.69 -5.13
N ARG A 85 9.06 6.17 -4.41
CA ARG A 85 8.48 4.86 -4.72
C ARG A 85 7.94 4.78 -6.15
N LYS A 86 7.16 5.79 -6.56
CA LYS A 86 6.62 5.84 -7.94
C LYS A 86 7.72 5.88 -8.99
N HIS A 87 8.78 6.63 -8.73
CA HIS A 87 9.91 6.72 -9.65
C HIS A 87 10.62 5.36 -9.74
N PHE A 88 10.95 4.78 -8.60
CA PHE A 88 11.58 3.46 -8.51
C PHE A 88 10.78 2.38 -9.25
N TYR A 89 9.44 2.35 -9.06
CA TYR A 89 8.59 1.37 -9.75
C TYR A 89 8.57 1.58 -11.25
N ARG A 90 8.54 2.82 -11.73
CA ARG A 90 8.59 3.14 -13.18
C ARG A 90 9.92 2.72 -13.80
N GLU A 91 11.03 3.02 -13.15
CA GLU A 91 12.37 2.64 -13.62
C GLU A 91 12.54 1.12 -13.63
N THR A 92 12.13 0.44 -12.56
CA THR A 92 12.19 -1.03 -12.47
C THR A 92 11.29 -1.68 -13.53
N ALA A 93 10.07 -1.17 -13.71
CA ALA A 93 9.14 -1.66 -14.74
C ALA A 93 9.72 -1.47 -16.14
N ALA A 94 10.32 -0.31 -16.44
CA ALA A 94 10.94 -0.06 -17.74
C ALA A 94 12.11 -1.03 -18.02
N LYS A 95 12.96 -1.29 -17.02
CA LYS A 95 14.04 -2.30 -17.15
C LYS A 95 13.51 -3.68 -17.40
N LEU A 96 12.52 -4.13 -16.60
CA LEU A 96 11.90 -5.44 -16.78
C LEU A 96 11.31 -5.61 -18.18
N VAL A 97 10.65 -4.59 -18.70
CA VAL A 97 10.05 -4.61 -20.04
C VAL A 97 11.11 -4.62 -21.13
N ALA A 98 12.20 -3.85 -20.99
CA ALA A 98 13.27 -3.82 -21.97
C ALA A 98 14.05 -5.15 -22.07
N GLU A 99 14.12 -5.91 -20.99
CA GLU A 99 14.87 -7.17 -20.91
C GLU A 99 14.02 -8.41 -21.27
N ASN A 100 12.70 -8.26 -21.34
CA ASN A 100 11.80 -9.41 -21.48
C ASN A 100 10.81 -9.25 -22.63
N LYS A 101 10.54 -10.33 -23.35
CA LYS A 101 9.56 -10.40 -24.44
C LYS A 101 8.15 -10.78 -23.96
N LEU A 102 8.03 -11.22 -22.72
CA LEU A 102 6.79 -11.57 -22.05
C LEU A 102 6.97 -11.37 -20.55
N ILE A 103 5.96 -10.81 -19.91
CA ILE A 103 5.92 -10.70 -18.44
C ILE A 103 4.75 -11.52 -17.93
N VAL A 104 5.03 -12.37 -16.95
CA VAL A 104 4.03 -13.18 -16.25
C VAL A 104 3.86 -12.67 -14.83
N LEU A 105 2.65 -12.37 -14.44
CA LEU A 105 2.29 -11.94 -13.11
C LEU A 105 1.33 -12.94 -12.47
N GLU A 106 1.41 -13.09 -11.17
CA GLU A 106 0.41 -13.83 -10.41
C GLU A 106 -0.91 -13.04 -10.36
N ASP A 107 -2.02 -13.69 -10.62
CA ASP A 107 -3.36 -13.12 -10.43
C ASP A 107 -3.70 -13.11 -8.93
N ILE A 108 -3.27 -12.08 -8.23
CA ILE A 108 -3.46 -11.91 -6.80
C ILE A 108 -4.53 -10.86 -6.56
N ASN A 109 -5.53 -11.19 -5.75
CA ASN A 109 -6.50 -10.21 -5.28
C ASN A 109 -5.85 -9.27 -4.25
N LEU A 110 -5.41 -8.10 -4.71
CA LEU A 110 -4.73 -7.11 -3.88
C LEU A 110 -5.66 -6.47 -2.84
N THR A 111 -6.99 -6.54 -3.00
CA THR A 111 -7.94 -6.02 -2.01
C THR A 111 -7.87 -6.83 -0.72
N ASP A 112 -7.63 -8.14 -0.80
CA ASP A 112 -7.47 -9.01 0.37
C ASP A 112 -6.26 -8.61 1.25
N PHE A 113 -5.26 -7.95 0.65
CA PHE A 113 -4.12 -7.40 1.40
C PHE A 113 -4.42 -6.05 2.05
N ALA A 114 -5.40 -5.31 1.53
CA ALA A 114 -5.77 -3.98 2.03
C ALA A 114 -6.85 -4.06 3.12
N GLU A 115 -7.62 -5.14 3.20
CA GLU A 115 -8.70 -5.29 4.17
C GLU A 115 -8.19 -5.30 5.61
N THR A 116 -8.75 -4.38 6.40
CA THR A 116 -8.46 -4.26 7.84
C THR A 116 -9.34 -5.18 8.69
N LYS A 117 -10.40 -5.75 8.10
CA LYS A 117 -11.38 -6.63 8.76
C LYS A 117 -11.48 -7.92 7.94
N GLY A 118 -11.19 -9.06 8.53
CA GLY A 118 -11.31 -10.36 7.88
C GLY A 118 -10.17 -11.32 8.19
N LYS A 119 -9.84 -12.19 7.27
CA LYS A 119 -8.82 -13.26 7.41
C LYS A 119 -7.41 -12.77 7.81
N ASN A 120 -7.11 -11.49 7.57
CA ASN A 120 -5.80 -10.85 7.85
C ASN A 120 -5.71 -10.10 9.19
N THR A 121 -6.64 -10.32 10.12
CA THR A 121 -6.65 -9.68 11.45
C THR A 121 -5.42 -10.03 12.32
N LYS A 122 -4.66 -11.07 11.96
CA LYS A 122 -3.44 -11.48 12.65
C LYS A 122 -2.22 -10.57 12.37
N LEU A 123 -2.30 -9.69 11.40
CA LEU A 123 -1.19 -8.79 11.08
C LEU A 123 -1.13 -7.61 12.04
N SER A 124 0.07 -7.31 12.55
CA SER A 124 0.31 -6.12 13.34
C SER A 124 0.03 -4.84 12.53
N ASN A 125 -0.30 -3.74 13.23
CA ASN A 125 -0.47 -2.43 12.58
C ASN A 125 0.76 -2.00 11.76
N LYS A 126 1.97 -2.34 12.23
CA LYS A 126 3.23 -2.09 11.55
C LYS A 126 3.31 -2.86 10.23
N ALA A 127 2.98 -4.15 10.23
CA ALA A 127 2.99 -4.97 9.01
C ALA A 127 1.97 -4.48 7.97
N ARG A 128 0.77 -4.08 8.41
CA ARG A 128 -0.23 -3.47 7.52
C ARG A 128 0.25 -2.15 6.91
N ALA A 129 0.85 -1.28 7.72
CA ALA A 129 1.42 -0.03 7.23
C ALA A 129 2.54 -0.27 6.21
N GLN A 130 3.40 -1.26 6.43
CA GLN A 130 4.46 -1.64 5.49
C GLN A 130 3.90 -2.16 4.16
N ARG A 131 2.86 -3.01 4.19
CA ARG A 131 2.19 -3.48 2.97
C ARG A 131 1.54 -2.35 2.20
N PHE A 132 0.86 -1.44 2.89
CA PHE A 132 0.31 -0.24 2.27
C PHE A 132 1.40 0.64 1.65
N MET A 133 2.53 0.78 2.34
CA MET A 133 3.68 1.54 1.83
C MET A 133 4.33 0.86 0.63
N ALA A 134 4.38 -0.47 0.59
CA ALA A 134 4.90 -1.20 -0.56
C ALA A 134 4.00 -1.06 -1.80
N SER A 135 2.66 -0.96 -1.61
CA SER A 135 1.68 -0.74 -2.71
C SER A 135 1.96 -1.58 -3.96
N LEU A 136 1.89 -2.90 -3.81
CA LEU A 136 2.13 -3.85 -4.92
C LEU A 136 1.26 -3.56 -6.16
N GLY A 137 0.05 -3.02 -5.96
CA GLY A 137 -0.82 -2.58 -7.05
C GLY A 137 -0.17 -1.52 -7.93
N GLU A 138 0.43 -0.47 -7.33
CA GLU A 138 1.13 0.56 -8.11
C GLU A 138 2.30 -0.02 -8.92
N PHE A 139 2.99 -1.04 -8.40
CA PHE A 139 4.07 -1.68 -9.14
C PHE A 139 3.54 -2.49 -10.32
N ARG A 140 2.47 -3.28 -10.11
CA ARG A 140 1.79 -4.00 -11.21
C ARG A 140 1.30 -3.05 -12.29
N ASP A 141 0.67 -1.93 -11.92
CA ASP A 141 0.23 -0.91 -12.86
C ASP A 141 1.41 -0.28 -13.61
N ALA A 142 2.52 -0.03 -12.94
CA ALA A 142 3.73 0.48 -13.59
C ALA A 142 4.27 -0.49 -14.65
N ILE A 143 4.29 -1.80 -14.35
CA ILE A 143 4.68 -2.86 -15.30
C ILE A 143 3.72 -2.90 -16.50
N LYS A 144 2.41 -2.98 -16.26
CA LYS A 144 1.40 -3.04 -17.33
C LYS A 144 1.46 -1.79 -18.22
N ASN A 145 1.64 -0.61 -17.62
CA ASN A 145 1.76 0.64 -18.38
C ASN A 145 3.07 0.72 -19.19
N ALA A 146 4.19 0.25 -18.66
CA ALA A 146 5.45 0.19 -19.39
C ALA A 146 5.37 -0.81 -20.54
N ALA A 147 4.86 -2.01 -20.27
CA ALA A 147 4.69 -3.08 -21.25
C ALA A 147 3.75 -2.68 -22.41
N GLY A 148 2.64 -2.00 -22.08
CA GLY A 148 1.70 -1.50 -23.11
C GLY A 148 2.33 -0.47 -24.05
N ARG A 149 3.30 0.35 -23.59
CA ARG A 149 4.02 1.30 -24.45
C ARG A 149 5.00 0.62 -25.38
N GLU A 150 5.65 -0.45 -24.91
CA GLU A 150 6.68 -1.18 -25.68
C GLU A 150 6.10 -2.39 -26.45
N GLY A 151 4.79 -2.62 -26.35
CA GLY A 151 4.14 -3.77 -27.02
C GLY A 151 4.52 -5.13 -26.41
N VAL A 152 5.03 -5.18 -25.18
CA VAL A 152 5.36 -6.42 -24.49
C VAL A 152 4.10 -6.99 -23.83
N PRO A 153 3.71 -8.24 -24.12
CA PRO A 153 2.54 -8.85 -23.51
C PRO A 153 2.76 -9.08 -22.01
N VAL A 154 1.71 -8.82 -21.22
CA VAL A 154 1.64 -9.13 -19.79
C VAL A 154 0.47 -10.06 -19.58
N ILE A 155 0.72 -11.22 -18.98
CA ILE A 155 -0.31 -12.20 -18.65
C ILE A 155 -0.41 -12.37 -17.16
N ASP A 156 -1.64 -12.39 -16.63
CA ASP A 156 -1.94 -12.75 -15.25
C ASP A 156 -2.28 -14.26 -15.21
N VAL A 157 -1.62 -15.01 -14.34
CA VAL A 157 -1.83 -16.45 -14.19
C VAL A 157 -2.24 -16.80 -12.76
N ASN A 158 -3.05 -17.85 -12.63
CA ASN A 158 -3.48 -18.32 -11.32
C ASN A 158 -2.28 -18.84 -10.52
N PRO A 159 -1.99 -18.29 -9.33
CA PRO A 159 -0.85 -18.67 -8.49
C PRO A 159 -1.05 -19.98 -7.74
N ALA A 160 -2.18 -20.67 -7.92
CA ALA A 160 -2.48 -21.88 -7.17
C ALA A 160 -1.40 -22.94 -7.38
N TYR A 161 -0.82 -23.40 -6.27
CA TYR A 161 0.19 -24.46 -6.21
C TYR A 161 1.56 -24.13 -6.84
N THR A 162 1.80 -22.94 -7.37
CA THR A 162 3.09 -22.58 -7.99
C THR A 162 4.27 -22.77 -7.04
N SER A 163 4.13 -22.44 -5.77
CA SER A 163 5.17 -22.63 -4.75
C SER A 163 5.32 -24.07 -4.26
N ARG A 164 4.32 -24.93 -4.49
CA ARG A 164 4.29 -26.33 -4.01
C ARG A 164 4.60 -27.35 -5.09
N THR A 165 4.49 -26.98 -6.34
CA THR A 165 4.84 -27.83 -7.47
C THR A 165 6.32 -27.69 -7.74
N CYS A 166 7.04 -28.82 -7.78
CA CYS A 166 8.46 -28.83 -8.13
C CYS A 166 8.64 -28.32 -9.57
N SER A 167 9.45 -27.29 -9.73
CA SER A 167 9.72 -26.73 -11.06
C SER A 167 10.50 -27.71 -11.96
N ASP A 168 11.24 -28.67 -11.42
CA ASP A 168 12.01 -29.59 -12.22
C ASP A 168 11.20 -30.81 -12.69
N CYS A 169 10.52 -31.50 -11.77
CA CYS A 169 9.81 -32.75 -12.11
C CYS A 169 8.28 -32.63 -12.15
N GLY A 170 7.69 -31.48 -11.77
CA GLY A 170 6.25 -31.29 -11.75
C GLY A 170 5.52 -31.96 -10.56
N HIS A 171 6.21 -32.61 -9.63
CA HIS A 171 5.59 -33.23 -8.47
C HIS A 171 4.96 -32.17 -7.54
N LEU A 172 3.70 -32.38 -7.15
CA LEU A 172 3.01 -31.53 -6.19
C LEU A 172 3.26 -31.98 -4.75
N ASN A 173 4.04 -31.22 -4.00
CA ASN A 173 4.23 -31.43 -2.57
C ASN A 173 3.05 -30.85 -1.77
N LYS A 174 2.10 -31.71 -1.38
CA LYS A 174 0.90 -31.32 -0.62
C LYS A 174 1.20 -30.97 0.83
N GLU A 175 2.31 -31.44 1.38
CA GLU A 175 2.69 -31.25 2.77
C GLU A 175 3.42 -29.92 3.01
N LEU A 176 3.98 -29.32 1.96
CA LEU A 176 4.67 -28.04 2.05
C LEU A 176 3.72 -26.93 2.53
N ARG A 177 4.10 -26.22 3.58
CA ARG A 177 3.29 -25.13 4.18
C ARG A 177 3.94 -23.76 3.98
N SER A 178 4.86 -23.40 4.88
CA SER A 178 5.47 -22.06 4.94
C SER A 178 6.99 -22.10 4.92
N GLU A 179 7.57 -23.26 4.68
CA GLU A 179 9.02 -23.44 4.61
C GLU A 179 9.57 -22.59 3.45
N LYS A 180 10.68 -21.90 3.71
CA LYS A 180 11.34 -21.10 2.70
C LYS A 180 12.12 -21.97 1.73
N GLU A 181 12.82 -22.98 2.27
CA GLU A 181 13.55 -23.97 1.50
C GLU A 181 12.91 -25.36 1.70
N TRP A 182 12.85 -26.15 0.66
CA TRP A 182 12.29 -27.49 0.70
C TRP A 182 12.92 -28.43 -0.32
N THR A 183 12.94 -29.70 0.01
CA THR A 183 13.44 -30.78 -0.89
C THR A 183 12.26 -31.48 -1.54
N CYS A 184 12.32 -31.66 -2.85
CA CYS A 184 11.26 -32.37 -3.57
C CYS A 184 11.29 -33.86 -3.19
N PRO A 185 10.19 -34.46 -2.68
CA PRO A 185 10.15 -35.83 -2.29
C PRO A 185 10.25 -36.82 -3.47
N ALA A 186 10.01 -36.37 -4.70
CA ALA A 186 10.03 -37.19 -5.89
C ALA A 186 11.39 -37.22 -6.59
N CYS A 187 12.05 -36.06 -6.72
CA CYS A 187 13.31 -35.95 -7.47
C CYS A 187 14.52 -35.56 -6.61
N GLY A 188 14.33 -35.22 -5.33
CA GLY A 188 15.42 -34.87 -4.41
C GLY A 188 16.02 -33.46 -4.59
N VAL A 189 15.55 -32.67 -5.55
CA VAL A 189 16.07 -31.32 -5.77
C VAL A 189 15.64 -30.40 -4.64
N VAL A 190 16.57 -29.57 -4.18
CA VAL A 190 16.32 -28.52 -3.15
C VAL A 190 15.91 -27.23 -3.83
N HIS A 191 14.82 -26.64 -3.35
CA HIS A 191 14.26 -25.39 -3.88
C HIS A 191 14.19 -24.30 -2.81
N ASP A 192 14.52 -23.06 -3.17
CA ASP A 192 13.91 -21.90 -2.55
C ASP A 192 12.45 -21.80 -3.06
N ARG A 193 11.51 -21.61 -2.15
CA ARG A 193 10.08 -21.63 -2.46
C ARG A 193 9.67 -20.54 -3.46
N ASP A 194 10.25 -19.35 -3.33
CA ASP A 194 9.89 -18.19 -4.16
C ASP A 194 10.53 -18.31 -5.55
N GLU A 195 11.78 -18.79 -5.65
CA GLU A 195 12.41 -19.11 -6.93
C GLU A 195 11.69 -20.23 -7.66
N ASN A 196 11.30 -21.29 -6.95
CA ASN A 196 10.51 -22.38 -7.53
C ASN A 196 9.17 -21.88 -8.10
N ALA A 197 8.47 -21.00 -7.38
CA ALA A 197 7.24 -20.38 -7.87
C ALA A 197 7.48 -19.54 -9.14
N ALA A 198 8.55 -18.74 -9.16
CA ALA A 198 8.92 -17.92 -10.33
C ALA A 198 9.23 -18.81 -11.56
N ASN A 199 9.96 -19.92 -11.38
CA ASN A 199 10.24 -20.87 -12.44
C ASN A 199 8.97 -21.54 -13.00
N ASN A 200 8.02 -21.86 -12.13
CA ASN A 200 6.72 -22.38 -12.56
C ASN A 200 5.92 -21.35 -13.34
N LEU A 201 5.89 -20.10 -12.88
CA LEU A 201 5.24 -19.00 -13.60
C LEU A 201 5.87 -18.78 -14.99
N GLN A 202 7.19 -18.84 -15.08
CA GLN A 202 7.90 -18.75 -16.35
C GLN A 202 7.49 -19.86 -17.31
N LYS A 203 7.40 -21.11 -16.85
CA LYS A 203 6.93 -22.24 -17.67
C LYS A 203 5.50 -22.08 -18.12
N MET A 204 4.61 -21.56 -17.27
CA MET A 204 3.22 -21.26 -17.64
C MET A 204 3.17 -20.18 -18.73
N GLY A 205 4.00 -19.14 -18.63
CA GLY A 205 4.12 -18.11 -19.65
C GLY A 205 4.63 -18.62 -21.00
N GLN A 206 5.67 -19.45 -20.98
CA GLN A 206 6.21 -20.11 -22.18
C GLN A 206 5.15 -20.98 -22.87
N LYS A 207 4.40 -21.75 -22.11
CA LYS A 207 3.30 -22.56 -22.63
C LYS A 207 2.24 -21.68 -23.30
N TYR A 208 1.83 -20.59 -22.64
CA TYR A 208 0.87 -19.64 -23.20
C TYR A 208 1.32 -19.08 -24.56
N LEU A 209 2.59 -18.66 -24.70
CA LEU A 209 3.13 -18.18 -25.98
C LEU A 209 3.08 -19.24 -27.07
N LEU A 210 3.44 -20.49 -26.73
CA LEU A 210 3.39 -21.60 -27.68
C LEU A 210 1.95 -21.88 -28.16
N ASP A 211 0.99 -21.82 -27.24
CA ASP A 211 -0.43 -22.04 -27.57
C ASP A 211 -0.99 -20.91 -28.44
N VAL A 212 -0.61 -19.66 -28.18
CA VAL A 212 -0.98 -18.50 -29.03
C VAL A 212 -0.37 -18.61 -30.43
N GLN A 213 0.90 -19.00 -30.55
CA GLN A 213 1.57 -19.21 -31.83
C GLN A 213 0.92 -20.31 -32.66
N LYS A 214 0.57 -21.44 -32.02
CA LYS A 214 -0.17 -22.53 -32.71
C LYS A 214 -1.52 -22.08 -33.17
N ALA A 215 -2.29 -21.34 -32.36
CA ALA A 215 -3.59 -20.83 -32.74
C ALA A 215 -3.48 -19.84 -33.94
N ALA A 216 -2.48 -18.97 -33.93
CA ALA A 216 -2.25 -18.03 -35.06
C ALA A 216 -1.89 -18.75 -36.35
N SER A 217 -1.11 -19.82 -36.30
CA SER A 217 -0.75 -20.60 -37.50
C SER A 217 -1.92 -21.38 -38.12
N VAL A 218 -2.93 -21.74 -37.30
CA VAL A 218 -4.16 -22.40 -37.80
C VAL A 218 -5.09 -21.41 -38.49
N VAL A 219 -5.11 -20.16 -38.09
CA VAL A 219 -5.98 -19.12 -38.70
C VAL A 219 -5.45 -18.62 -40.07
N LEU A 220 -4.16 -18.81 -40.33
CA LEU A 220 -3.49 -18.37 -41.56
C LEU A 220 -3.44 -19.47 -42.64
N GLN A 221 -4.00 -20.62 -42.38
CA GLN A 221 -4.24 -21.71 -43.38
C GLN A 221 -5.68 -21.70 -43.85
#